data_06ca95a6411dea72ada98efa720bff9b
#
_entry.id   06ca95a6411dea72ada98efa720bff9b
#
_cell.length_a   1.000
_cell.length_b   1.000
_cell.length_c   1.000
_cell.angle_alpha   90.00
_cell.angle_beta   90.00
_cell.angle_gamma   90.00
#
_symmetry.space_group_name_H-M   'P 1'
#
loop_
_entity.id
_entity.type
_entity.pdbx_description
1 polymer ?
#
loop_
_entity_poly.entity_id
_entity_poly.type
_entity_poly.pdbx_seq_one_letter_code
_entity_poly.pdbx_strand_id
1 'polypeptide(L)'
;MEGIVTFHETVIGHLHVMRNIPCEDYSESFSEENGKYHIAIVADGHGATECYRSSVGSRLVCEVTLECLKEFAEANTRDDAVEKRFYNDILTNIRYQKMAIRQLTDTIIARWTDCVI
;
A
#
# COMPACT_ATOMS: atom_id res chain seq x y z
N MET A 1 17.13 9.85 -4.31
CA MET A 1 18.06 9.35 -3.28
C MET A 1 18.73 8.09 -3.81
N GLU A 2 20.03 8.13 -3.88
CA GLU A 2 20.81 6.97 -4.28
C GLU A 2 20.81 5.93 -3.15
N GLY A 3 20.80 4.66 -3.51
CA GLY A 3 20.95 3.56 -2.58
C GLY A 3 19.66 2.98 -2.01
N ILE A 4 18.48 3.52 -2.32
CA ILE A 4 17.22 2.90 -1.90
C ILE A 4 16.64 2.08 -3.04
N VAL A 5 16.42 0.81 -2.78
CA VAL A 5 15.82 -0.13 -3.72
C VAL A 5 14.67 -0.83 -3.03
N THR A 6 13.53 -0.95 -3.70
CA THR A 6 12.39 -1.72 -3.19
C THR A 6 12.18 -2.96 -4.04
N PHE A 7 11.84 -4.04 -3.39
CA PHE A 7 11.47 -5.29 -4.06
C PHE A 7 10.42 -6.01 -3.24
N HIS A 8 9.73 -6.94 -3.86
CA HIS A 8 8.74 -7.77 -3.19
C HIS A 8 8.74 -9.16 -3.80
N GLU A 9 8.30 -10.11 -3.01
CA GLU A 9 8.07 -11.49 -3.47
C GLU A 9 7.01 -12.11 -2.58
N THR A 10 6.15 -12.93 -3.19
CA THR A 10 5.12 -13.67 -2.47
C THR A 10 5.30 -15.15 -2.78
N VAL A 11 5.47 -15.95 -1.74
CA VAL A 11 5.68 -17.39 -1.87
C VAL A 11 4.56 -18.14 -1.17
N ILE A 12 3.97 -19.09 -1.87
CA ILE A 12 2.88 -19.91 -1.33
C ILE A 12 3.41 -20.86 -0.23
N GLY A 13 2.67 -20.94 0.88
CA GLY A 13 3.02 -21.85 1.97
C GLY A 13 2.80 -23.31 1.62
N HIS A 14 3.58 -24.19 2.30
CA HIS A 14 3.54 -25.63 2.06
C HIS A 14 2.15 -26.24 2.28
N LEU A 15 1.44 -25.84 3.33
CA LEU A 15 0.09 -26.34 3.61
C LEU A 15 -0.92 -25.93 2.54
N HIS A 16 -0.77 -24.74 1.97
CA HIS A 16 -1.62 -24.28 0.86
C HIS A 16 -1.38 -25.12 -0.39
N VAL A 17 -0.13 -25.44 -0.70
CA VAL A 17 0.22 -26.31 -1.82
C VAL A 17 -0.38 -27.70 -1.62
N MET A 18 -0.23 -28.29 -0.44
CA MET A 18 -0.76 -29.63 -0.13
C MET A 18 -2.28 -29.70 -0.20
N ARG A 19 -2.97 -28.64 0.19
CA ARG A 19 -4.43 -28.56 0.19
C ARG A 19 -5.01 -28.03 -1.11
N ASN A 20 -4.16 -27.73 -2.07
CA ASN A 20 -4.54 -27.13 -3.35
C ASN A 20 -5.31 -25.81 -3.17
N ILE A 21 -4.88 -25.00 -2.18
CA ILE A 21 -5.44 -23.69 -1.88
C ILE A 21 -4.52 -22.64 -2.50
N PRO A 22 -5.05 -21.58 -3.15
CA PRO A 22 -4.19 -20.52 -3.69
C PRO A 22 -3.49 -19.75 -2.58
N CYS A 23 -2.38 -19.08 -2.91
CA CYS A 23 -1.74 -18.16 -1.99
C CYS A 23 -2.69 -17.00 -1.69
N GLU A 24 -2.95 -16.78 -0.41
CA GLU A 24 -3.91 -15.76 0.04
C GLU A 24 -3.24 -14.46 0.45
N ASP A 25 -1.92 -14.44 0.47
CA ASP A 25 -1.12 -13.26 0.74
C ASP A 25 -0.70 -12.60 -0.57
N TYR A 26 -0.46 -11.32 -0.52
CA TYR A 26 0.00 -10.58 -1.69
C TYR A 26 0.93 -9.46 -1.27
N SER A 27 1.85 -9.10 -2.15
CA SER A 27 2.77 -8.00 -1.91
C SER A 27 2.98 -7.20 -3.19
N GLU A 28 3.36 -5.94 -3.01
CA GLU A 28 3.62 -5.02 -4.10
C GLU A 28 4.70 -4.03 -3.68
N SER A 29 5.46 -3.53 -4.65
CA SER A 29 6.44 -2.48 -4.40
C SER A 29 6.58 -1.56 -5.59
N PHE A 30 7.04 -0.35 -5.34
CA PHE A 30 7.24 0.66 -6.36
C PHE A 30 8.36 1.60 -5.95
N SER A 31 9.24 1.93 -6.89
CA SER A 31 10.24 2.97 -6.72
C SER A 31 10.01 4.02 -7.79
N GLU A 32 9.82 5.27 -7.38
CA GLU A 32 9.67 6.39 -8.31
C GLU A 32 10.98 6.58 -9.10
N GLU A 33 10.87 6.90 -10.39
CA GLU A 33 11.98 6.94 -11.34
C GLU A 33 13.16 7.81 -10.87
N ASN A 34 12.86 8.95 -10.28
CA ASN A 34 13.87 9.89 -9.78
C ASN A 34 14.26 9.64 -8.30
N GLY A 35 13.74 8.59 -7.70
CA GLY A 35 14.04 8.23 -6.33
C GLY A 35 13.41 9.12 -5.26
N LYS A 36 12.37 9.87 -5.61
CA LYS A 36 11.71 10.79 -4.68
C LYS A 36 10.91 10.07 -3.61
N TYR A 37 10.37 8.88 -3.93
CA TYR A 37 9.65 8.08 -2.95
C TYR A 37 9.71 6.61 -3.31
N HIS A 38 9.49 5.78 -2.31
CA HIS A 38 9.46 4.33 -2.43
C HIS A 38 8.26 3.79 -1.66
N ILE A 39 7.62 2.77 -2.20
CA ILE A 39 6.42 2.17 -1.62
C ILE A 39 6.63 0.67 -1.50
N ALA A 40 6.25 0.10 -0.36
CA ALA A 40 6.19 -1.34 -0.16
C ALA A 40 4.89 -1.68 0.57
N ILE A 41 4.19 -2.71 0.12
CA ILE A 41 2.88 -3.11 0.64
C ILE A 41 2.87 -4.62 0.80
N VAL A 42 2.32 -5.08 1.92
CA VAL A 42 2.01 -6.49 2.14
C VAL A 42 0.56 -6.62 2.58
N ALA A 43 -0.12 -7.65 2.11
CA ALA A 43 -1.48 -7.96 2.50
C ALA A 43 -1.56 -9.42 2.90
N ASP A 44 -2.09 -9.67 4.07
CA ASP A 44 -2.28 -11.01 4.64
C ASP A 44 -3.75 -11.41 4.47
N GLY A 45 -3.98 -12.52 3.76
CA GLY A 45 -5.31 -13.06 3.54
C GLY A 45 -5.66 -14.08 4.61
N HIS A 46 -6.95 -14.30 4.82
CA HIS A 46 -7.44 -15.23 5.82
C HIS A 46 -7.68 -16.62 5.20
N GLY A 47 -7.04 -17.65 5.76
CA GLY A 47 -7.05 -19.01 5.21
C GLY A 47 -8.26 -19.88 5.56
N ALA A 48 -9.30 -19.32 6.19
CA ALA A 48 -10.50 -20.09 6.53
C ALA A 48 -11.37 -20.35 5.28
N THR A 49 -12.09 -21.48 5.28
CA THR A 49 -12.95 -21.85 4.16
C THR A 49 -14.05 -20.81 3.87
N GLU A 50 -14.54 -20.15 4.88
CA GLU A 50 -15.52 -19.06 4.73
C GLU A 50 -14.93 -17.80 4.09
N CYS A 51 -13.60 -17.71 4.00
CA CYS A 51 -12.88 -16.59 3.39
C CYS A 51 -12.32 -16.97 2.01
N TYR A 52 -13.12 -17.63 1.20
CA TYR A 52 -12.70 -18.19 -0.10
C TYR A 52 -12.20 -17.16 -1.11
N ARG A 53 -12.49 -15.87 -0.88
CA ARG A 53 -12.04 -14.79 -1.77
C ARG A 53 -10.82 -14.03 -1.24
N SER A 54 -10.14 -14.56 -0.20
CA SER A 54 -8.99 -13.89 0.42
C SER A 54 -7.86 -13.59 -0.56
N SER A 55 -7.57 -14.52 -1.50
CA SER A 55 -6.52 -14.30 -2.50
C SER A 55 -6.83 -13.12 -3.41
N VAL A 56 -8.10 -12.97 -3.81
CA VAL A 56 -8.56 -11.84 -4.63
C VAL A 56 -8.55 -10.56 -3.80
N GLY A 57 -9.03 -10.62 -2.57
CA GLY A 57 -9.08 -9.48 -1.66
C GLY A 57 -7.69 -8.92 -1.36
N SER A 58 -6.72 -9.78 -1.06
CA SER A 58 -5.33 -9.39 -0.79
C SER A 58 -4.69 -8.71 -1.99
N ARG A 59 -4.88 -9.27 -3.18
CA ARG A 59 -4.36 -8.67 -4.42
C ARG A 59 -4.97 -7.31 -4.68
N LEU A 60 -6.30 -7.21 -4.59
CA LEU A 60 -7.01 -5.97 -4.87
C LEU A 60 -6.66 -4.86 -3.88
N VAL A 61 -6.50 -5.18 -2.58
CA VAL A 61 -6.11 -4.17 -1.61
C VAL A 61 -4.69 -3.67 -1.88
N CYS A 62 -3.78 -4.53 -2.30
CA CYS A 62 -2.43 -4.10 -2.68
C CYS A 62 -2.45 -3.19 -3.91
N GLU A 63 -3.21 -3.54 -4.94
CA GLU A 63 -3.32 -2.73 -6.15
C GLU A 63 -3.92 -1.35 -5.86
N VAL A 64 -5.02 -1.30 -5.11
CA VAL A 64 -5.68 -0.05 -4.72
C VAL A 64 -4.77 0.79 -3.82
N THR A 65 -4.13 0.17 -2.84
CA THR A 65 -3.23 0.86 -1.91
C THR A 65 -2.04 1.46 -2.65
N LEU A 66 -1.45 0.71 -3.57
CA LEU A 66 -0.33 1.21 -4.38
C LEU A 66 -0.73 2.47 -5.16
N GLU A 67 -1.87 2.45 -5.81
CA GLU A 67 -2.39 3.60 -6.56
C GLU A 67 -2.62 4.80 -5.65
N CYS A 68 -3.27 4.60 -4.52
CA CYS A 68 -3.54 5.67 -3.54
C CYS A 68 -2.25 6.26 -2.97
N LEU A 69 -1.27 5.41 -2.65
CA LEU A 69 0.02 5.87 -2.12
C LEU A 69 0.83 6.64 -3.16
N LYS A 70 0.78 6.23 -4.44
CA LYS A 70 1.41 6.99 -5.52
C LYS A 70 0.79 8.38 -5.65
N GLU A 71 -0.53 8.47 -5.67
CA GLU A 71 -1.23 9.76 -5.73
C GLU A 71 -0.87 10.65 -4.55
N PHE A 72 -0.85 10.08 -3.35
CA PHE A 72 -0.48 10.79 -2.12
C PHE A 72 0.96 11.31 -2.17
N ALA A 73 1.91 10.45 -2.57
CA ALA A 73 3.32 10.81 -2.65
C ALA A 73 3.56 11.89 -3.71
N GLU A 74 2.95 11.78 -4.87
CA GLU A 74 3.08 12.76 -5.94
C GLU A 74 2.51 14.12 -5.56
N ALA A 75 1.39 14.15 -4.83
CA ALA A 75 0.81 15.39 -4.34
C ALA A 75 1.72 16.11 -3.36
N ASN A 76 2.57 15.38 -2.63
CA ASN A 76 3.40 15.92 -1.56
C ASN A 76 4.89 16.08 -1.92
N THR A 77 5.30 15.69 -3.13
CA THR A 77 6.71 15.75 -3.56
C THR A 77 6.93 16.58 -4.83
N ARG A 78 5.99 17.46 -5.18
CA ARG A 78 6.03 18.20 -6.44
C ARG A 78 7.16 19.22 -6.55
N ASP A 79 7.54 19.84 -5.43
CA ASP A 79 8.48 20.97 -5.39
C ASP A 79 9.27 20.90 -4.10
N ASP A 80 10.60 21.03 -4.18
CA ASP A 80 11.47 20.97 -3.02
C ASP A 80 11.16 22.05 -1.98
N ALA A 81 10.80 23.24 -2.42
CA ALA A 81 10.44 24.35 -1.51
C ALA A 81 9.10 24.07 -0.83
N VAL A 82 8.12 23.58 -1.58
CA VAL A 82 6.82 23.18 -1.03
C VAL A 82 6.99 21.96 -0.14
N GLU A 83 7.81 20.99 -0.55
CA GLU A 83 8.11 19.80 0.23
C GLU A 83 8.70 20.16 1.60
N LYS A 84 9.69 21.05 1.64
CA LYS A 84 10.29 21.48 2.91
C LYS A 84 9.30 22.18 3.81
N ARG A 85 8.46 23.04 3.24
CA ARG A 85 7.42 23.75 4.01
C ARG A 85 6.40 22.73 4.54
N PHE A 86 5.94 21.84 3.70
CA PHE A 86 4.98 20.80 4.07
C PHE A 86 5.54 19.91 5.16
N TYR A 87 6.80 19.50 5.03
CA TYR A 87 7.48 18.65 6.01
C TYR A 87 7.59 19.36 7.38
N ASN A 88 7.97 20.64 7.38
CA ASN A 88 8.04 21.44 8.61
C ASN A 88 6.67 21.61 9.25
N ASP A 89 5.64 21.90 8.46
CA ASP A 89 4.27 22.03 8.94
C ASP A 89 3.76 20.71 9.53
N ILE A 90 4.07 19.58 8.90
CA ILE A 90 3.72 18.27 9.39
C ILE A 90 4.40 17.98 10.73
N LEU A 91 5.69 18.26 10.85
CA LEU A 91 6.42 18.05 12.10
C LEU A 91 5.86 18.90 13.25
N THR A 92 5.35 20.08 12.95
CA THR A 92 4.77 20.98 13.94
C THR A 92 3.28 20.77 14.18
N ASN A 93 2.59 20.05 13.27
CA ASN A 93 1.15 19.87 13.34
C ASN A 93 0.74 18.39 13.29
N ILE A 94 0.83 17.73 14.43
CA ILE A 94 0.46 16.33 14.60
C ILE A 94 -1.00 16.06 14.19
N ARG A 95 -1.91 17.02 14.43
CA ARG A 95 -3.32 16.87 14.05
C ARG A 95 -3.49 16.76 12.54
N TYR A 96 -2.73 17.56 11.79
CA TYR A 96 -2.75 17.53 10.34
C TYR A 96 -2.27 16.17 9.79
N GLN A 97 -1.18 15.63 10.35
CA GLN A 97 -0.67 14.32 9.99
C GLN A 97 -1.71 13.23 10.21
N LYS A 98 -2.34 13.22 11.39
CA LYS A 98 -3.37 12.23 11.72
C LYS A 98 -4.56 12.30 10.78
N MET A 99 -4.99 13.51 10.43
CA MET A 99 -6.09 13.72 9.49
C MET A 99 -5.73 13.21 8.09
N ALA A 100 -4.54 13.52 7.61
CA ALA A 100 -4.08 13.10 6.29
C ALA A 100 -4.00 11.58 6.17
N ILE A 101 -3.46 10.91 7.20
CA ILE A 101 -3.38 9.45 7.25
C ILE A 101 -4.77 8.84 7.32
N ARG A 102 -5.67 9.41 8.11
CA ARG A 102 -7.04 8.91 8.21
C ARG A 102 -7.77 9.02 6.87
N GLN A 103 -7.66 10.15 6.19
CA GLN A 103 -8.27 10.33 4.87
C GLN A 103 -7.72 9.34 3.85
N LEU A 104 -6.42 9.11 3.85
CA LEU A 104 -5.78 8.12 2.98
C LEU A 104 -6.32 6.72 3.27
N THR A 105 -6.40 6.34 4.53
CA THR A 105 -6.92 5.04 4.96
C THR A 105 -8.38 4.86 4.53
N ASP A 106 -9.23 5.85 4.77
CA ASP A 106 -10.63 5.81 4.39
C ASP A 106 -10.80 5.69 2.87
N THR A 107 -9.98 6.38 2.10
CA THR A 107 -9.99 6.30 0.64
C THR A 107 -9.60 4.90 0.16
N ILE A 108 -8.56 4.31 0.74
CA ILE A 108 -8.13 2.95 0.42
C ILE A 108 -9.24 1.94 0.69
N ILE A 109 -9.86 2.02 1.87
CA ILE A 109 -10.95 1.12 2.27
C ILE A 109 -12.13 1.26 1.31
N ALA A 110 -12.53 2.49 0.98
CA ALA A 110 -13.66 2.74 0.08
C ALA A 110 -13.41 2.16 -1.33
N ARG A 111 -12.25 2.44 -1.90
CA ARG A 111 -11.89 1.94 -3.24
C ARG A 111 -11.76 0.42 -3.27
N TRP A 112 -11.14 -0.16 -2.24
CA TRP A 112 -11.02 -1.62 -2.13
C TRP A 112 -12.39 -2.27 -2.01
N THR A 113 -13.27 -1.72 -1.18
CA THR A 113 -14.64 -2.23 -1.01
C THR A 113 -15.39 -2.23 -2.34
N ASP A 114 -15.27 -1.16 -3.12
CA ASP A 114 -15.90 -1.07 -4.45
C ASP A 114 -15.38 -2.14 -5.42
N CYS A 115 -14.11 -2.52 -5.29
CA CYS A 115 -13.51 -3.55 -6.16
C CYS A 115 -13.96 -4.96 -5.81
N VAL A 116 -14.25 -5.26 -4.53
CA VAL A 116 -14.54 -6.63 -4.07
C VAL A 116 -16.04 -6.95 -3.99
N ILE A 117 -16.91 -5.96 -4.10
CA ILE A 117 -18.38 -6.15 -4.06
C ILE A 117 -18.93 -6.51 -5.47
#